data_02f558b4a9590e4ac808184cf6d90088
#
_entry.id   02f558b4a9590e4ac808184cf6d90088
#
_cell.length_a   1.000
_cell.length_b   1.000
_cell.length_c   1.000
_cell.angle_alpha   90.00
_cell.angle_beta   90.00
_cell.angle_gamma   90.00
#
_symmetry.space_group_name_H-M   'P 1'
#
loop_
_entity.id
_entity.type
_entity.pdbx_description
1 polymer ?
#
loop_
_entity_poly.entity_id
_entity_poly.type
_entity_poly.pdbx_seq_one_letter_code
_entity_poly.pdbx_strand_id
1 'polypeptide(L)'
;GQGELADAAAALDWLERGNFDNSQCWIAGFSFGSLIAMQLLMRRPEINRFVVISPQPNVYDFSFLSPCPSSGIMIYGNKDELVPVENINEINKRLSAQKGINVEFCSVSDANHFFSNSEKELKKVLNKYIKKESALY
;
A
#
# COMPACT_ATOMS: atom_id res chain seq x y z
N GLY A 1 -10.23 8.90 10.36
CA GLY A 1 -10.67 7.99 9.86
C GLY A 1 -11.88 7.64 8.99
N GLN A 2 -13.07 7.65 9.55
CA GLN A 2 -14.26 7.21 8.80
C GLN A 2 -14.64 8.18 7.67
N GLY A 3 -14.43 9.49 7.87
CA GLY A 3 -14.70 10.49 6.84
C GLY A 3 -13.80 10.33 5.63
N GLU A 4 -12.52 10.09 5.86
CA GLU A 4 -11.54 9.89 4.80
C GLU A 4 -11.80 8.60 4.02
N LEU A 5 -12.22 7.55 4.73
CA LEU A 5 -12.58 6.30 4.07
C LEU A 5 -13.82 6.47 3.18
N ALA A 6 -14.83 7.20 3.67
CA ALA A 6 -16.03 7.50 2.89
C ALA A 6 -15.69 8.33 1.66
N ASP A 7 -14.79 9.31 1.79
CA ASP A 7 -14.34 10.13 0.67
C ASP A 7 -13.59 9.30 -0.37
N ALA A 8 -12.74 8.39 0.08
CA ALA A 8 -12.01 7.50 -0.81
C ALA A 8 -12.95 6.56 -1.58
N ALA A 9 -13.95 6.02 -0.89
CA ALA A 9 -14.96 5.18 -1.52
C ALA A 9 -15.78 5.95 -2.56
N ALA A 10 -16.15 7.21 -2.25
CA ALA A 10 -16.85 8.07 -3.19
C ALA A 10 -16.02 8.38 -4.43
N ALA A 11 -14.71 8.60 -4.24
CA ALA A 11 -13.79 8.83 -5.37
C ALA A 11 -13.72 7.60 -6.27
N LEU A 12 -13.66 6.42 -5.69
CA LEU A 12 -13.65 5.17 -6.47
C LEU A 12 -14.95 4.99 -7.24
N ASP A 13 -16.09 5.24 -6.61
CA ASP A 13 -17.40 5.19 -7.28
C ASP A 13 -17.44 6.14 -8.47
N TRP A 14 -16.90 7.35 -8.31
CA TRP A 14 -16.84 8.34 -9.37
C TRP A 14 -15.98 7.84 -10.54
N LEU A 15 -14.82 7.26 -10.26
CA LEU A 15 -13.95 6.69 -11.27
C LEU A 15 -14.63 5.56 -12.04
N GLU A 16 -15.33 4.68 -11.35
CA GLU A 16 -16.01 3.54 -11.97
C GLU A 16 -17.13 3.97 -12.92
N ARG A 17 -17.78 5.10 -12.63
CA ARG A 17 -18.82 5.65 -13.51
C ARG A 17 -18.27 6.26 -14.79
N GLY A 18 -16.96 6.44 -14.90
CA GLY A 18 -16.30 7.10 -16.02
C GLY A 18 -15.99 6.22 -17.24
N ASN A 19 -16.55 5.04 -17.33
CA ASN A 19 -16.30 4.09 -18.44
C ASN A 19 -14.85 3.63 -18.55
N PHE A 20 -14.21 3.39 -17.41
CA PHE A 20 -12.86 2.86 -17.39
C PHE A 20 -12.88 1.35 -17.61
N ASP A 21 -11.84 0.84 -18.26
CA ASP A 21 -11.56 -0.59 -18.28
C ASP A 21 -11.17 -0.99 -16.85
N ASN A 22 -12.05 -1.76 -16.20
CA ASN A 22 -11.88 -2.16 -14.80
C ASN A 22 -11.01 -3.42 -14.66
N SER A 23 -10.25 -3.80 -15.69
CA SER A 23 -9.34 -4.94 -15.60
C SER A 23 -8.25 -4.73 -14.56
N GLN A 24 -7.86 -3.47 -14.31
CA GLN A 24 -6.87 -3.12 -13.31
C GLN A 24 -7.34 -1.91 -12.49
N CYS A 25 -7.50 -2.12 -11.19
CA CYS A 25 -7.79 -1.06 -10.24
C CYS A 25 -6.82 -1.18 -9.07
N TRP A 26 -5.89 -0.24 -8.97
CA TRP A 26 -4.88 -0.21 -7.93
C TRP A 26 -5.18 0.91 -6.96
N ILE A 27 -4.87 0.69 -5.69
CA ILE A 27 -4.96 1.74 -4.68
C ILE A 27 -3.58 2.05 -4.14
N ALA A 28 -3.31 3.32 -3.90
CA ALA A 28 -2.06 3.77 -3.32
C ALA A 28 -2.33 4.64 -2.10
N GLY A 29 -1.49 4.53 -1.09
CA GLY A 29 -1.58 5.35 0.11
C GLY A 29 -0.21 5.65 0.71
N PHE A 30 -0.09 6.82 1.30
CA PHE A 30 1.12 7.28 1.96
C PHE A 30 0.82 7.64 3.41
N SER A 31 1.65 7.15 4.34
CA SER A 31 1.55 7.45 5.77
C SER A 31 0.15 7.10 6.32
N PHE A 32 -0.60 8.07 6.83
CA PHE A 32 -2.00 7.86 7.26
C PHE A 32 -2.86 7.33 6.10
N GLY A 33 -2.62 7.81 4.87
CA GLY A 33 -3.32 7.34 3.68
C GLY A 33 -3.13 5.84 3.43
N SER A 34 -2.08 5.24 3.97
CA SER A 34 -1.87 3.79 3.91
C SER A 34 -2.98 3.03 4.64
N LEU A 35 -3.39 3.53 5.81
CA LEU A 35 -4.49 2.93 6.55
C LEU A 35 -5.79 3.01 5.76
N ILE A 36 -6.08 4.18 5.20
CA ILE A 36 -7.31 4.40 4.42
C ILE A 36 -7.31 3.50 3.17
N ALA A 37 -6.17 3.41 2.48
CA ALA A 37 -6.02 2.55 1.31
C ALA A 37 -6.31 1.09 1.64
N MET A 38 -5.75 0.59 2.74
CA MET A 38 -5.93 -0.80 3.13
C MET A 38 -7.35 -1.07 3.64
N GLN A 39 -7.99 -0.12 4.32
CA GLN A 39 -9.38 -0.25 4.71
C GLN A 39 -10.31 -0.31 3.49
N LEU A 40 -10.05 0.52 2.48
CA LEU A 40 -10.83 0.50 1.24
C LEU A 40 -10.61 -0.81 0.47
N LEU A 41 -9.38 -1.29 0.42
CA LEU A 41 -9.04 -2.57 -0.20
C LEU A 41 -9.88 -3.71 0.37
N MET A 42 -10.09 -3.73 1.69
CA MET A 42 -10.86 -4.76 2.36
C MET A 42 -12.36 -4.71 2.01
N ARG A 43 -12.86 -3.56 1.58
CA ARG A 43 -14.29 -3.34 1.31
C ARG A 43 -14.65 -3.35 -0.17
N ARG A 44 -13.66 -3.22 -1.04
CA ARG A 44 -13.91 -3.04 -2.48
C ARG A 44 -13.14 -4.09 -3.28
N PRO A 45 -13.81 -5.21 -3.62
CA PRO A 45 -13.15 -6.34 -4.31
C PRO A 45 -12.66 -6.00 -5.72
N GLU A 46 -13.14 -4.94 -6.33
CA GLU A 46 -12.64 -4.48 -7.62
C GLU A 46 -11.19 -3.97 -7.56
N ILE A 47 -10.70 -3.58 -6.36
CA ILE A 47 -9.30 -3.20 -6.18
C ILE A 47 -8.47 -4.47 -6.16
N ASN A 48 -7.59 -4.63 -7.13
CA ASN A 48 -6.84 -5.87 -7.30
C ASN A 48 -5.36 -5.78 -6.96
N ARG A 49 -4.88 -4.61 -6.55
CA ARG A 49 -3.48 -4.43 -6.13
C ARG A 49 -3.32 -3.15 -5.32
N PHE A 50 -2.33 -3.14 -4.42
CA PHE A 50 -2.08 -1.96 -3.61
C PHE A 50 -0.61 -1.53 -3.63
N VAL A 51 -0.39 -0.24 -3.41
CA VAL A 51 0.93 0.37 -3.19
C VAL A 51 0.84 1.21 -1.93
N VAL A 52 1.59 0.84 -0.91
CA VAL A 52 1.58 1.52 0.38
C VAL A 52 2.98 2.04 0.68
N ILE A 53 3.07 3.32 1.02
CA ILE A 53 4.33 4.01 1.30
C ILE A 53 4.31 4.53 2.72
N SER A 54 5.36 4.22 3.49
CA SER A 54 5.53 4.63 4.89
C SER A 54 4.32 4.29 5.77
N PRO A 55 3.86 3.03 5.78
CA PRO A 55 2.77 2.65 6.69
C PRO A 55 3.22 2.79 8.13
N GLN A 56 2.26 3.02 9.04
CA GLN A 56 2.54 3.25 10.46
C GLN A 56 1.87 2.19 11.34
N PRO A 57 2.35 0.93 11.29
CA PRO A 57 1.73 -0.14 12.09
C PRO A 57 1.95 0.00 13.59
N ASN A 58 2.84 0.90 14.01
CA ASN A 58 3.03 1.25 15.42
C ASN A 58 1.97 2.24 15.94
N VAL A 59 1.28 2.93 15.03
CA VAL A 59 0.25 3.92 15.38
C VAL A 59 -1.15 3.38 15.10
N TYR A 60 -1.30 2.66 14.00
CA TYR A 60 -2.58 2.12 13.54
C TYR A 60 -2.55 0.60 13.51
N ASP A 61 -3.65 -0.01 13.87
CA ASP A 61 -3.78 -1.46 13.86
C ASP A 61 -4.15 -1.96 12.45
N PHE A 62 -3.25 -2.75 11.86
CA PHE A 62 -3.45 -3.39 10.55
C PHE A 62 -3.87 -4.86 10.67
N SER A 63 -4.31 -5.30 11.84
CA SER A 63 -4.71 -6.70 12.04
C SER A 63 -5.92 -7.11 11.20
N PHE A 64 -6.69 -6.14 10.71
CA PHE A 64 -7.82 -6.40 9.83
C PHE A 64 -7.41 -7.02 8.48
N LEU A 65 -6.12 -6.92 8.10
CA LEU A 65 -5.58 -7.55 6.89
C LEU A 65 -5.32 -9.06 7.13
N SER A 66 -6.36 -9.78 7.48
CA SER A 66 -6.26 -11.21 7.75
C SER A 66 -7.58 -11.90 7.38
N PRO A 67 -7.68 -12.46 6.17
CA PRO A 67 -6.67 -12.48 5.11
C PRO A 67 -6.60 -11.16 4.32
N CYS A 68 -5.42 -10.85 3.80
CA CYS A 68 -5.24 -9.73 2.87
C CYS A 68 -5.81 -10.15 1.49
N PRO A 69 -6.68 -9.32 0.88
CA PRO A 69 -7.41 -9.76 -0.31
C PRO A 69 -6.65 -9.67 -1.62
N SER A 70 -5.51 -9.00 -1.65
CA SER A 70 -4.74 -8.85 -2.89
C SER A 70 -3.25 -8.73 -2.66
N SER A 71 -2.48 -8.91 -3.73
CA SER A 71 -1.04 -8.65 -3.74
C SER A 71 -0.76 -7.15 -3.78
N GLY A 72 0.44 -6.77 -3.41
CA GLY A 72 0.85 -5.38 -3.43
C GLY A 72 2.28 -5.19 -2.98
N ILE A 73 2.65 -3.95 -2.72
CA ILE A 73 3.97 -3.59 -2.22
C ILE A 73 3.85 -2.60 -1.07
N MET A 74 4.66 -2.80 -0.05
CA MET A 74 4.87 -1.84 1.04
C MET A 74 6.29 -1.31 0.95
N ILE A 75 6.42 0.02 0.85
CA ILE A 75 7.70 0.70 0.69
C ILE A 75 7.95 1.57 1.92
N TYR A 76 9.12 1.46 2.50
CA TYR A 76 9.48 2.21 3.69
C TYR A 76 10.95 2.61 3.68
N GLY A 77 11.27 3.68 4.39
CA GLY A 77 12.64 4.10 4.55
C GLY A 77 13.30 3.41 5.74
N ASN A 78 14.56 2.99 5.60
CA ASN A 78 15.25 2.34 6.71
C ASN A 78 15.68 3.32 7.80
N LYS A 79 15.55 4.61 7.56
CA LYS A 79 15.78 5.68 8.56
C LYS A 79 14.49 6.43 8.89
N ASP A 80 13.35 5.74 8.81
CA ASP A 80 12.07 6.30 9.24
C ASP A 80 12.07 6.40 10.76
N GLU A 81 12.13 7.62 11.26
CA GLU A 81 12.19 7.91 12.68
C GLU A 81 10.82 7.83 13.37
N LEU A 82 9.75 7.74 12.58
CA LEU A 82 8.39 7.67 13.11
C LEU A 82 7.89 6.23 13.28
N VAL A 83 8.53 5.28 12.60
CA VAL A 83 8.09 3.89 12.58
C VAL A 83 9.25 2.96 12.87
N PRO A 84 9.26 2.29 14.03
CA PRO A 84 10.29 1.28 14.31
C PRO A 84 10.23 0.15 13.29
N VAL A 85 11.41 -0.31 12.85
CA VAL A 85 11.50 -1.38 11.84
C VAL A 85 10.86 -2.69 12.33
N GLU A 86 10.85 -2.92 13.63
CA GLU A 86 10.24 -4.12 14.23
C GLU A 86 8.74 -4.21 13.89
N ASN A 87 8.06 -3.07 13.87
CA ASN A 87 6.64 -3.03 13.52
C ASN A 87 6.40 -3.37 12.05
N ILE A 88 7.29 -2.93 11.17
CA ILE A 88 7.24 -3.31 9.75
C ILE A 88 7.52 -4.81 9.60
N ASN A 89 8.52 -5.33 10.30
CA ASN A 89 8.88 -6.75 10.24
C ASN A 89 7.72 -7.65 10.70
N GLU A 90 6.97 -7.21 11.69
CA GLU A 90 5.83 -7.95 12.21
C GLU A 90 4.72 -8.09 11.16
N ILE A 91 4.36 -7.00 10.49
CA ILE A 91 3.35 -7.05 9.43
C ILE A 91 3.88 -7.82 8.21
N ASN A 92 5.17 -7.69 7.89
CA ASN A 92 5.80 -8.46 6.83
C ASN A 92 5.68 -9.96 7.08
N LYS A 93 6.04 -10.39 8.27
CA LYS A 93 5.98 -11.80 8.66
C LYS A 93 4.57 -12.36 8.48
N ARG A 94 3.57 -11.61 8.91
CA ARG A 94 2.17 -12.03 8.83
C ARG A 94 1.66 -12.12 7.40
N LEU A 95 1.94 -11.11 6.57
CA LEU A 95 1.48 -11.08 5.18
C LEU A 95 2.26 -12.04 4.29
N SER A 96 3.56 -12.21 4.55
CA SER A 96 4.40 -13.14 3.79
C SER A 96 4.03 -14.61 4.03
N ALA A 97 3.43 -14.92 5.17
CA ALA A 97 2.97 -16.28 5.49
C ALA A 97 1.68 -16.64 4.75
N GLN A 98 0.96 -15.66 4.21
CA GLN A 98 -0.32 -15.90 3.54
C GLN A 98 -0.08 -16.47 2.14
N LYS A 99 -0.77 -17.57 1.82
CA LYS A 99 -0.72 -18.21 0.50
C LYS A 99 -1.68 -17.52 -0.46
N GLY A 100 -1.34 -17.55 -1.75
CA GLY A 100 -2.21 -17.05 -2.81
C GLY A 100 -2.00 -15.59 -3.17
N ILE A 101 -1.25 -14.86 -2.37
CA ILE A 101 -0.87 -13.47 -2.68
C ILE A 101 0.64 -13.30 -2.51
N ASN A 102 1.17 -12.24 -3.11
CA ASN A 102 2.57 -11.85 -2.94
C ASN A 102 2.63 -10.38 -2.55
N VAL A 103 2.99 -10.12 -1.29
CA VAL A 103 3.20 -8.77 -0.78
C VAL A 103 4.69 -8.53 -0.68
N GLU A 104 5.20 -7.62 -1.49
CA GLU A 104 6.61 -7.24 -1.46
C GLU A 104 6.83 -6.17 -0.39
N PHE A 105 7.94 -6.28 0.35
CA PHE A 105 8.37 -5.27 1.32
C PHE A 105 9.70 -4.71 0.84
N CYS A 106 9.72 -3.42 0.51
CA CYS A 106 10.90 -2.76 -0.04
C CYS A 106 11.39 -1.67 0.89
N SER A 107 12.58 -1.84 1.42
CA SER A 107 13.28 -0.87 2.23
C SER A 107 14.13 0.04 1.33
N VAL A 108 14.00 1.35 1.48
CA VAL A 108 14.82 2.31 0.74
C VAL A 108 15.92 2.83 1.67
N SER A 109 17.17 2.63 1.28
CA SER A 109 18.35 3.02 2.07
C SER A 109 18.39 4.53 2.31
N ASP A 110 18.67 4.90 3.57
CA ASP A 110 18.82 6.29 4.01
C ASP A 110 17.57 7.15 3.87
N ALA A 111 16.42 6.58 3.56
CA ALA A 111 15.18 7.31 3.45
C ALA A 111 14.50 7.47 4.81
N ASN A 112 14.01 8.69 5.09
CA ASN A 112 13.19 8.96 6.26
C ASN A 112 11.70 8.70 5.95
N HIS A 113 10.82 9.01 6.88
CA HIS A 113 9.38 8.79 6.72
C HIS A 113 8.80 9.47 5.48
N PHE A 114 9.24 10.68 5.17
CA PHE A 114 8.74 11.48 4.06
C PHE A 114 9.55 11.34 2.79
N PHE A 115 10.56 10.49 2.77
CA PHE A 115 11.47 10.32 1.63
C PHE A 115 12.15 11.63 1.23
N SER A 116 12.39 12.52 2.17
CA SER A 116 13.12 13.76 1.94
C SER A 116 14.51 13.42 1.40
N ASN A 117 14.89 14.00 0.26
CA ASN A 117 16.14 13.72 -0.45
C ASN A 117 16.26 12.27 -0.98
N SER A 118 15.17 11.50 -0.97
CA SER A 118 15.13 10.12 -1.47
C SER A 118 14.02 9.91 -2.49
N GLU A 119 13.50 10.97 -3.07
CA GLU A 119 12.38 10.92 -4.02
C GLU A 119 12.75 10.13 -5.28
N LYS A 120 14.00 10.22 -5.74
CA LYS A 120 14.47 9.48 -6.92
C LYS A 120 14.45 7.98 -6.68
N GLU A 121 14.90 7.55 -5.51
CA GLU A 121 14.95 6.15 -5.12
C GLU A 121 13.54 5.59 -4.98
N LEU A 122 12.63 6.35 -4.36
CA LEU A 122 11.23 5.99 -4.26
C LEU A 122 10.59 5.82 -5.65
N LYS A 123 10.86 6.78 -6.53
CA LYS A 123 10.33 6.74 -7.91
C LYS A 123 10.84 5.52 -8.67
N LYS A 124 12.09 5.14 -8.48
CA LYS A 124 12.65 3.92 -9.10
C LYS A 124 11.92 2.67 -8.64
N VAL A 125 11.68 2.55 -7.34
CA VAL A 125 10.97 1.40 -6.78
C VAL A 125 9.55 1.33 -7.33
N LEU A 126 8.84 2.46 -7.34
CA LEU A 126 7.48 2.55 -7.86
C LEU A 126 7.42 2.18 -9.34
N ASN A 127 8.29 2.75 -10.16
CA ASN A 127 8.31 2.48 -11.60
C ASN A 127 8.62 1.02 -11.89
N LYS A 128 9.57 0.44 -11.17
CA LYS A 128 9.94 -0.96 -11.33
C LYS A 128 8.76 -1.88 -11.00
N TYR A 129 8.08 -1.61 -9.89
CA TYR A 129 6.94 -2.42 -9.45
C TYR A 129 5.78 -2.30 -10.44
N ILE A 130 5.43 -1.09 -10.84
CA ILE A 130 4.33 -0.83 -11.77
C ILE A 130 4.58 -1.53 -13.10
N LYS A 131 5.79 -1.41 -13.66
CA LYS A 131 6.13 -2.07 -14.92
C LYS A 131 6.05 -3.59 -14.81
N LYS A 132 6.60 -4.15 -13.75
CA LYS A 132 6.62 -5.60 -13.55
C LYS A 132 5.22 -6.16 -13.42
N GLU A 133 4.38 -5.54 -12.62
CA GLU A 133 3.06 -6.07 -12.32
C GLU A 133 2.02 -5.72 -13.39
N SER A 134 2.16 -4.57 -14.05
CA SER A 134 1.27 -4.20 -15.16
C SER A 134 1.43 -5.11 -16.37
N ALA A 135 2.62 -5.68 -16.58
CA ALA A 135 2.89 -6.60 -17.68
C ALA A 135 2.15 -7.93 -17.56
N LEU A 136 1.57 -8.23 -16.37
CA LEU A 136 0.81 -9.46 -16.13
C LEU A 136 -0.65 -9.38 -16.59
N TYR A 137 -1.10 -8.20 -17.05
CA TYR A 137 -2.50 -7.98 -17.44
C TYR A 137 -2.68 -7.73 -18.92
#